data_c9b2ac58545d5adad2ec0580025d8f3a
#
_entry.id   c9b2ac58545d5adad2ec0580025d8f3a
#
_cell.length_a   1.000
_cell.length_b   1.000
_cell.length_c   1.000
_cell.angle_alpha   90.00
_cell.angle_beta   90.00
_cell.angle_gamma   90.00
#
_symmetry.space_group_name_H-M   'P 1'
#
loop_
_entity.id
_entity.type
_entity.pdbx_description
1 polymer ?
#
loop_
_entity_poly.entity_id
_entity_poly.type
_entity_poly.pdbx_seq_one_letter_code
_entity_poly.pdbx_strand_id
1 'polypeptide(L)'
;AMVAEKGTITEAANELYISQPSLTKAIKELEKEMGITIFVRTNKGITISKDGEQFLSYARQVLEQANLLEEKYKHTNSIIKKQFCISTQHYSFAVNAFVDLVKEYGGDKYDFSLRETQTYEIIEDVANMKSEIGILYMNSFNEVVLKKILKSKGLKFTELFVAQPHIFVSKSHPLANRESVTMEELDKYPYLSFEQGEHNSFYYSEEIFSIVERPKNIRVRDRASLFNLLIGLNGYTVCSGVIDEELNGNIASVPLIKEGNMHIGIVTHQKSSFSHLTIAYIEALKQYTQ
;
A
#
# COMPACT_ATOMS: atom_id res chain seq x y z
N ALA A 1 2.20 -10.29 20.43
CA ALA A 1 1.40 -9.29 19.70
C ALA A 1 0.85 -8.23 20.66
N MET A 2 -0.06 -8.55 21.58
CA MET A 2 -0.75 -7.59 22.48
C MET A 2 0.17 -6.62 23.22
N VAL A 3 1.33 -7.09 23.74
CA VAL A 3 2.30 -6.21 24.43
C VAL A 3 2.92 -5.17 23.47
N ALA A 4 3.14 -5.56 22.22
CA ALA A 4 3.65 -4.64 21.18
C ALA A 4 2.61 -3.58 20.81
N GLU A 5 1.33 -3.92 20.89
CA GLU A 5 0.21 -3.02 20.57
C GLU A 5 -0.05 -2.03 21.71
N LYS A 6 -0.11 -2.52 22.95
CA LYS A 6 -0.44 -1.69 24.13
C LYS A 6 0.74 -0.92 24.72
N GLY A 7 1.98 -1.28 24.35
CA GLY A 7 3.20 -0.62 24.82
C GLY A 7 3.59 -0.94 26.26
N THR A 8 2.73 -1.61 27.04
CA THR A 8 3.01 -2.04 28.42
C THR A 8 2.53 -3.47 28.70
N ILE A 9 3.26 -4.21 29.58
CA ILE A 9 2.85 -5.56 29.97
C ILE A 9 1.56 -5.50 30.80
N THR A 10 1.37 -4.47 31.60
CA THR A 10 0.20 -4.33 32.49
C THR A 10 -1.09 -4.17 31.70
N GLU A 11 -1.11 -3.26 30.72
CA GLU A 11 -2.28 -3.07 29.86
C GLU A 11 -2.58 -4.31 29.00
N ALA A 12 -1.53 -4.93 28.44
CA ALA A 12 -1.67 -6.15 27.69
C ALA A 12 -2.21 -7.32 28.54
N ALA A 13 -1.77 -7.44 29.79
CA ALA A 13 -2.25 -8.47 30.71
C ALA A 13 -3.75 -8.25 31.07
N ASN A 14 -4.16 -7.00 31.30
CA ASN A 14 -5.56 -6.65 31.52
C ASN A 14 -6.43 -7.01 30.32
N GLU A 15 -5.99 -6.67 29.12
CA GLU A 15 -6.71 -6.98 27.87
C GLU A 15 -6.85 -8.48 27.63
N LEU A 16 -5.83 -9.25 28.01
CA LEU A 16 -5.80 -10.71 27.88
C LEU A 16 -6.48 -11.43 29.07
N TYR A 17 -7.00 -10.70 30.05
CA TYR A 17 -7.63 -11.25 31.27
C TYR A 17 -6.72 -12.23 32.05
N ILE A 18 -5.40 -11.95 32.07
CA ILE A 18 -4.40 -12.72 32.81
C ILE A 18 -3.60 -11.84 33.79
N SER A 19 -2.92 -12.46 34.74
CA SER A 19 -2.07 -11.69 35.65
C SER A 19 -0.80 -11.19 34.92
N GLN A 20 -0.36 -9.98 35.28
CA GLN A 20 0.87 -9.40 34.71
C GLN A 20 2.12 -10.29 34.98
N PRO A 21 2.29 -10.94 36.18
CA PRO A 21 3.38 -11.90 36.38
C PRO A 21 3.33 -13.09 35.43
N SER A 22 2.12 -13.63 35.15
CA SER A 22 1.95 -14.74 34.19
C SER A 22 2.35 -14.36 32.81
N LEU A 23 1.92 -13.18 32.31
CA LEU A 23 2.30 -12.68 31.00
C LEU A 23 3.82 -12.44 30.91
N THR A 24 4.41 -11.86 31.96
CA THR A 24 5.86 -11.63 32.02
C THR A 24 6.64 -12.93 31.95
N LYS A 25 6.18 -13.97 32.66
CA LYS A 25 6.79 -15.30 32.63
C LYS A 25 6.70 -15.92 31.23
N ALA A 26 5.51 -15.91 30.63
CA ALA A 26 5.30 -16.45 29.29
C ALA A 26 6.18 -15.78 28.22
N ILE A 27 6.34 -14.45 28.29
CA ILE A 27 7.23 -13.72 27.38
C ILE A 27 8.69 -14.16 27.57
N LYS A 28 9.17 -14.27 28.81
CA LYS A 28 10.54 -14.71 29.09
C LYS A 28 10.81 -16.15 28.62
N GLU A 29 9.83 -17.03 28.80
CA GLU A 29 9.91 -18.41 28.33
C GLU A 29 10.00 -18.48 26.80
N LEU A 30 9.15 -17.71 26.11
CA LEU A 30 9.17 -17.57 24.65
C LEU A 30 10.51 -17.01 24.13
N GLU A 31 11.01 -15.94 24.74
CA GLU A 31 12.31 -15.34 24.39
C GLU A 31 13.45 -16.34 24.57
N LYS A 32 13.41 -17.12 25.66
CA LYS A 32 14.39 -18.17 25.93
C LYS A 32 14.32 -19.31 24.92
N GLU A 33 13.12 -19.76 24.57
CA GLU A 33 12.89 -20.84 23.59
C GLU A 33 13.36 -20.42 22.20
N MET A 34 13.07 -19.20 21.78
CA MET A 34 13.46 -18.67 20.47
C MET A 34 14.91 -18.16 20.42
N GLY A 35 15.58 -18.03 21.57
CA GLY A 35 16.95 -17.53 21.65
C GLY A 35 17.09 -16.05 21.29
N ILE A 36 16.03 -15.25 21.40
CA ILE A 36 15.99 -13.84 21.06
C ILE A 36 15.40 -12.99 22.19
N THR A 37 15.70 -11.70 22.19
CA THR A 37 15.01 -10.72 23.03
C THR A 37 13.95 -10.02 22.17
N ILE A 38 12.67 -10.17 22.51
CA ILE A 38 11.57 -9.54 21.79
C ILE A 38 11.33 -8.13 22.31
N PHE A 39 11.36 -7.96 23.64
CA PHE A 39 11.05 -6.71 24.30
C PHE A 39 12.21 -6.20 25.17
N VAL A 40 12.53 -4.92 25.03
CA VAL A 40 13.53 -4.22 25.85
C VAL A 40 12.80 -3.28 26.82
N ARG A 41 13.09 -3.38 28.10
CA ARG A 41 12.56 -2.44 29.10
C ARG A 41 13.35 -1.15 29.09
N THR A 42 12.65 -0.03 29.04
CA THR A 42 13.22 1.31 29.13
C THR A 42 12.56 2.09 30.26
N ASN A 43 13.14 3.23 30.64
CA ASN A 43 12.53 4.12 31.64
C ASN A 43 11.18 4.73 31.17
N LYS A 44 10.83 4.59 29.91
CA LYS A 44 9.57 5.07 29.31
C LYS A 44 8.57 3.94 28.99
N GLY A 45 8.86 2.71 29.41
CA GLY A 45 8.02 1.54 29.12
C GLY A 45 8.76 0.42 28.40
N ILE A 46 8.08 -0.25 27.48
CA ILE A 46 8.63 -1.35 26.70
C ILE A 46 8.82 -0.90 25.26
N THR A 47 9.98 -1.22 24.68
CA THR A 47 10.26 -1.08 23.26
C THR A 47 10.50 -2.44 22.64
N ILE A 48 10.19 -2.58 21.36
CA ILE A 48 10.44 -3.80 20.59
C ILE A 48 11.91 -3.78 20.13
N SER A 49 12.61 -4.90 20.28
CA SER A 49 13.97 -5.05 19.76
C SER A 49 13.94 -5.27 18.24
N LYS A 50 15.07 -5.17 17.58
CA LYS A 50 15.19 -5.46 16.13
C LYS A 50 14.80 -6.91 15.80
N ASP A 51 15.24 -7.87 16.62
CA ASP A 51 14.85 -9.29 16.45
C ASP A 51 13.37 -9.48 16.80
N GLY A 52 12.86 -8.72 17.79
CA GLY A 52 11.46 -8.68 18.20
C GLY A 52 10.54 -8.18 17.08
N GLU A 53 10.93 -7.16 16.31
CA GLU A 53 10.17 -6.68 15.15
C GLU A 53 9.99 -7.78 14.10
N GLN A 54 11.07 -8.46 13.78
CA GLN A 54 11.04 -9.57 12.83
C GLN A 54 10.19 -10.75 13.37
N PHE A 55 10.38 -11.12 14.63
CA PHE A 55 9.59 -12.17 15.26
C PHE A 55 8.09 -11.84 15.28
N LEU A 56 7.73 -10.62 15.67
CA LEU A 56 6.32 -10.17 15.73
C LEU A 56 5.66 -10.14 14.35
N SER A 57 6.43 -9.86 13.30
CA SER A 57 5.95 -9.96 11.92
C SER A 57 5.48 -11.38 11.59
N TYR A 58 6.29 -12.38 11.87
CA TYR A 58 5.91 -13.79 11.67
C TYR A 58 4.81 -14.25 12.64
N ALA A 59 4.86 -13.81 13.89
CA ALA A 59 3.84 -14.16 14.88
C ALA A 59 2.45 -13.64 14.47
N ARG A 60 2.35 -12.45 13.89
CA ARG A 60 1.08 -11.92 13.35
C ARG A 60 0.55 -12.78 12.22
N GLN A 61 1.41 -13.24 11.30
CA GLN A 61 1.01 -14.15 10.21
C GLN A 61 0.39 -15.44 10.75
N VAL A 62 1.04 -16.05 11.75
CA VAL A 62 0.55 -17.28 12.37
C VAL A 62 -0.81 -17.07 13.02
N LEU A 63 -0.96 -15.97 13.78
CA LEU A 63 -2.22 -15.64 14.43
C LEU A 63 -3.35 -15.40 13.43
N GLU A 64 -3.07 -14.74 12.32
CA GLU A 64 -4.05 -14.53 11.26
C GLU A 64 -4.48 -15.82 10.57
N GLN A 65 -3.52 -16.71 10.25
CA GLN A 65 -3.84 -18.03 9.72
C GLN A 65 -4.66 -18.85 10.72
N ALA A 66 -4.37 -18.74 12.02
CA ALA A 66 -5.17 -19.39 13.07
C ALA A 66 -6.59 -18.83 13.12
N ASN A 67 -6.77 -17.52 13.00
CA ASN A 67 -8.09 -16.88 12.95
C ASN A 67 -8.88 -17.33 11.71
N LEU A 68 -8.27 -17.35 10.52
CA LEU A 68 -8.90 -17.86 9.30
C LEU A 68 -9.32 -19.31 9.43
N LEU A 69 -8.52 -20.14 10.10
CA LEU A 69 -8.87 -21.52 10.38
C LEU A 69 -10.06 -21.61 11.32
N GLU A 70 -10.09 -20.79 12.37
CA GLU A 70 -11.21 -20.73 13.31
C GLU A 70 -12.50 -20.24 12.64
N GLU A 71 -12.44 -19.19 11.84
CA GLU A 71 -13.59 -18.69 11.05
C GLU A 71 -14.14 -19.78 10.12
N LYS A 72 -13.24 -20.52 9.44
CA LYS A 72 -13.64 -21.57 8.51
C LYS A 72 -14.36 -22.76 9.18
N TYR A 73 -14.01 -23.08 10.43
CA TYR A 73 -14.46 -24.30 11.09
C TYR A 73 -15.32 -24.09 12.34
N LYS A 74 -15.28 -22.91 12.94
CA LYS A 74 -16.13 -22.54 14.07
C LYS A 74 -17.20 -21.55 13.57
N HIS A 75 -18.37 -22.04 13.20
CA HIS A 75 -19.57 -21.21 13.03
C HIS A 75 -20.00 -20.65 14.39
N THR A 76 -19.17 -19.85 15.01
CA THR A 76 -19.49 -19.23 16.29
C THR A 76 -19.94 -17.80 16.05
N ASN A 77 -21.14 -17.46 16.53
CA ASN A 77 -21.77 -16.14 16.58
C ASN A 77 -20.96 -15.08 17.38
N SER A 78 -19.66 -15.08 17.31
CA SER A 78 -18.89 -13.98 17.84
C SER A 78 -18.67 -12.95 16.73
N ILE A 79 -19.01 -11.71 17.05
CA ILE A 79 -18.97 -10.53 16.21
C ILE A 79 -17.51 -10.15 15.96
N ILE A 80 -16.79 -10.98 15.23
CA ILE A 80 -15.44 -10.64 14.76
C ILE A 80 -15.62 -9.70 13.58
N LYS A 81 -15.14 -8.47 13.71
CA LYS A 81 -15.08 -7.54 12.58
C LYS A 81 -14.21 -8.16 11.51
N LYS A 82 -14.73 -8.24 10.29
CA LYS A 82 -13.87 -8.58 9.14
C LYS A 82 -12.76 -7.54 9.04
N GLN A 83 -11.53 -7.98 9.01
CA GLN A 83 -10.38 -7.10 8.81
C GLN A 83 -9.83 -7.30 7.42
N PHE A 84 -9.47 -6.21 6.76
CA PHE A 84 -8.81 -6.23 5.46
C PHE A 84 -8.01 -4.95 5.28
N CYS A 85 -6.77 -5.06 4.88
CA CYS A 85 -5.91 -3.91 4.64
C CYS A 85 -5.13 -4.08 3.35
N ILE A 86 -5.09 -3.02 2.56
CA ILE A 86 -4.26 -2.91 1.36
C ILE A 86 -3.42 -1.65 1.42
N SER A 87 -2.25 -1.69 0.78
CA SER A 87 -1.40 -0.52 0.53
C SER A 87 -1.19 -0.33 -0.96
N THR A 88 -1.30 0.89 -1.45
CA THR A 88 -1.24 1.19 -2.88
C THR A 88 -0.48 2.50 -3.12
N GLN A 89 0.19 2.60 -4.26
CA GLN A 89 0.51 3.90 -4.84
C GLN A 89 -0.80 4.66 -5.11
N HIS A 90 -0.71 5.93 -5.46
CA HIS A 90 -1.89 6.80 -5.55
C HIS A 90 -2.74 6.55 -6.81
N TYR A 91 -3.36 5.36 -6.86
CA TYR A 91 -4.20 4.93 -7.99
C TYR A 91 -5.69 5.02 -7.68
N SER A 92 -6.43 5.82 -8.46
CA SER A 92 -7.89 5.92 -8.32
C SER A 92 -8.62 4.59 -8.55
N PHE A 93 -8.17 3.78 -9.51
CA PHE A 93 -8.77 2.47 -9.78
C PHE A 93 -8.65 1.51 -8.57
N ALA A 94 -7.58 1.60 -7.79
CA ALA A 94 -7.41 0.79 -6.58
C ALA A 94 -8.43 1.19 -5.50
N VAL A 95 -8.71 2.50 -5.39
CA VAL A 95 -9.75 3.01 -4.48
C VAL A 95 -11.13 2.58 -4.92
N ASN A 96 -11.43 2.63 -6.23
CA ASN A 96 -12.73 2.22 -6.77
C ASN A 96 -12.99 0.73 -6.52
N ALA A 97 -12.03 -0.12 -6.82
CA ALA A 97 -12.10 -1.56 -6.52
C ALA A 97 -12.32 -1.82 -5.01
N PHE A 98 -11.75 -0.98 -4.15
CA PHE A 98 -11.95 -1.08 -2.71
C PHE A 98 -13.38 -0.66 -2.30
N VAL A 99 -13.94 0.36 -2.94
CA VAL A 99 -15.34 0.76 -2.74
C VAL A 99 -16.29 -0.40 -3.11
N ASP A 100 -16.04 -1.06 -4.24
CA ASP A 100 -16.87 -2.20 -4.67
C ASP A 100 -16.74 -3.37 -3.71
N LEU A 101 -15.54 -3.68 -3.25
CA LEU A 101 -15.31 -4.69 -2.22
C LEU A 101 -16.12 -4.38 -0.94
N VAL A 102 -16.07 -3.13 -0.47
CA VAL A 102 -16.81 -2.74 0.75
C VAL A 102 -18.31 -2.85 0.55
N LYS A 103 -18.84 -2.45 -0.60
CA LYS A 103 -20.27 -2.56 -0.92
C LYS A 103 -20.74 -4.02 -0.92
N GLU A 104 -19.93 -4.92 -1.46
CA GLU A 104 -20.31 -6.33 -1.63
C GLU A 104 -20.05 -7.18 -0.36
N TYR A 105 -18.90 -6.98 0.29
CA TYR A 105 -18.43 -7.86 1.36
C TYR A 105 -18.39 -7.21 2.74
N GLY A 106 -18.59 -5.91 2.87
CA GLY A 106 -18.51 -5.19 4.14
C GLY A 106 -19.50 -5.74 5.17
N GLY A 107 -20.79 -5.86 4.81
CA GLY A 107 -21.85 -6.27 5.72
C GLY A 107 -22.05 -5.26 6.86
N ASP A 108 -22.55 -5.73 8.02
CA ASP A 108 -22.86 -4.84 9.14
C ASP A 108 -21.65 -4.44 9.99
N LYS A 109 -20.56 -5.20 9.94
CA LYS A 109 -19.38 -4.99 10.81
C LYS A 109 -18.09 -5.37 10.08
N TYR A 110 -17.27 -4.37 9.83
CA TYR A 110 -15.93 -4.52 9.23
C TYR A 110 -14.96 -3.48 9.79
N ASP A 111 -13.67 -3.74 9.56
CA ASP A 111 -12.56 -2.86 9.87
C ASP A 111 -11.57 -2.94 8.70
N PHE A 112 -11.87 -2.22 7.64
CA PHE A 112 -11.12 -2.24 6.40
C PHE A 112 -10.25 -0.99 6.29
N SER A 113 -9.03 -1.16 5.80
CA SER A 113 -8.08 -0.07 5.62
C SER A 113 -7.55 -0.05 4.20
N LEU A 114 -7.60 1.11 3.58
CA LEU A 114 -6.88 1.42 2.34
C LEU A 114 -5.83 2.47 2.66
N ARG A 115 -4.59 2.18 2.32
CA ARG A 115 -3.42 3.04 2.57
C ARG A 115 -2.83 3.47 1.22
N GLU A 116 -3.11 4.70 0.80
CA GLU A 116 -2.34 5.32 -0.27
C GLU A 116 -1.03 5.83 0.35
N THR A 117 0.11 5.28 -0.10
CA THR A 117 1.39 5.58 0.53
C THR A 117 2.57 5.34 -0.43
N GLN A 118 3.77 5.69 0.02
CA GLN A 118 5.02 5.63 -0.72
C GLN A 118 5.40 4.20 -1.10
N THR A 119 6.07 4.02 -2.22
CA THR A 119 6.44 2.71 -2.76
C THR A 119 7.21 1.84 -1.76
N TYR A 120 8.16 2.45 -1.01
CA TYR A 120 8.91 1.71 0.01
C TYR A 120 8.01 1.26 1.15
N GLU A 121 7.10 2.12 1.62
CA GLU A 121 6.15 1.78 2.69
C GLU A 121 5.17 0.69 2.27
N ILE A 122 4.72 0.67 1.00
CA ILE A 122 3.90 -0.43 0.47
C ILE A 122 4.63 -1.76 0.62
N ILE A 123 5.91 -1.79 0.26
CA ILE A 123 6.73 -3.00 0.37
C ILE A 123 6.88 -3.43 1.83
N GLU A 124 7.12 -2.49 2.75
CA GLU A 124 7.21 -2.76 4.19
C GLU A 124 5.87 -3.23 4.76
N ASP A 125 4.77 -2.60 4.38
CA ASP A 125 3.44 -2.97 4.87
C ASP A 125 3.08 -4.41 4.51
N VAL A 126 3.39 -4.84 3.29
CA VAL A 126 3.17 -6.24 2.86
C VAL A 126 4.17 -7.19 3.51
N ALA A 127 5.44 -6.80 3.62
CA ALA A 127 6.48 -7.64 4.27
C ALA A 127 6.19 -7.85 5.76
N ASN A 128 5.65 -6.85 6.43
CA ASN A 128 5.29 -6.88 7.85
C ASN A 128 3.83 -7.30 8.10
N MET A 129 3.12 -7.76 7.08
CA MET A 129 1.71 -8.20 7.15
C MET A 129 0.75 -7.15 7.71
N LYS A 130 1.05 -5.89 7.56
CA LYS A 130 0.11 -4.79 7.82
C LYS A 130 -0.93 -4.68 6.72
N SER A 131 -0.55 -5.06 5.50
CA SER A 131 -1.42 -5.13 4.33
C SER A 131 -1.30 -6.49 3.67
N GLU A 132 -2.43 -7.07 3.25
CA GLU A 132 -2.47 -8.36 2.55
C GLU A 132 -1.95 -8.22 1.12
N ILE A 133 -2.19 -7.05 0.52
CA ILE A 133 -1.78 -6.73 -0.85
C ILE A 133 -1.12 -5.36 -0.86
N GLY A 134 -0.05 -5.24 -1.67
CA GLY A 134 0.49 -3.97 -2.15
C GLY A 134 0.19 -3.78 -3.63
N ILE A 135 -0.03 -2.55 -4.08
CA ILE A 135 -0.17 -2.22 -5.51
C ILE A 135 0.89 -1.19 -5.87
N LEU A 136 1.73 -1.53 -6.83
CA LEU A 136 2.75 -0.62 -7.36
C LEU A 136 3.04 -0.92 -8.83
N TYR A 137 3.80 -0.03 -9.48
CA TYR A 137 4.26 -0.27 -10.84
C TYR A 137 5.74 -0.59 -10.91
N MET A 138 6.12 -1.27 -12.00
CA MET A 138 7.48 -1.47 -12.44
C MET A 138 7.64 -1.04 -13.89
N ASN A 139 8.85 -0.68 -14.27
CA ASN A 139 9.27 -0.43 -15.64
C ASN A 139 10.72 -0.91 -15.85
N SER A 140 11.24 -0.80 -17.04
CA SER A 140 12.63 -1.21 -17.37
C SER A 140 13.71 -0.54 -16.51
N PHE A 141 13.42 0.65 -15.95
CA PHE A 141 14.36 1.38 -15.12
C PHE A 141 14.40 0.85 -13.67
N ASN A 142 13.23 0.59 -13.05
CA ASN A 142 13.15 0.28 -11.61
C ASN A 142 12.98 -1.21 -11.30
N GLU A 143 12.58 -2.05 -12.27
CA GLU A 143 12.19 -3.44 -12.01
C GLU A 143 13.30 -4.29 -11.40
N VAL A 144 14.54 -4.12 -11.84
CA VAL A 144 15.68 -4.92 -11.33
C VAL A 144 15.90 -4.65 -9.84
N VAL A 145 15.82 -3.38 -9.43
CA VAL A 145 16.00 -2.97 -8.04
C VAL A 145 14.82 -3.42 -7.20
N LEU A 146 13.59 -3.13 -7.64
CA LEU A 146 12.39 -3.49 -6.91
C LEU A 146 12.24 -5.02 -6.77
N LYS A 147 12.46 -5.80 -7.84
CA LYS A 147 12.44 -7.27 -7.77
C LYS A 147 13.46 -7.84 -6.78
N LYS A 148 14.67 -7.25 -6.70
CA LYS A 148 15.67 -7.64 -5.72
C LYS A 148 15.20 -7.36 -4.29
N ILE A 149 14.61 -6.20 -4.04
CA ILE A 149 14.07 -5.82 -2.73
C ILE A 149 12.91 -6.75 -2.34
N LEU A 150 11.94 -6.95 -3.23
CA LEU A 150 10.82 -7.85 -3.00
C LEU A 150 11.30 -9.27 -2.65
N LYS A 151 12.23 -9.81 -3.43
CA LYS A 151 12.80 -11.12 -3.17
C LYS A 151 13.47 -11.22 -1.80
N SER A 152 14.24 -10.19 -1.40
CA SER A 152 14.91 -10.18 -0.09
C SER A 152 13.95 -10.17 1.09
N LYS A 153 12.72 -9.68 0.88
CA LYS A 153 11.64 -9.63 1.88
C LYS A 153 10.63 -10.79 1.75
N GLY A 154 10.89 -11.77 0.90
CA GLY A 154 9.99 -12.91 0.69
C GLY A 154 8.68 -12.54 -0.02
N LEU A 155 8.70 -11.47 -0.81
CA LEU A 155 7.56 -10.98 -1.56
C LEU A 155 7.64 -11.39 -3.03
N LYS A 156 6.50 -11.41 -3.71
CA LYS A 156 6.39 -11.61 -5.17
C LYS A 156 5.56 -10.48 -5.78
N PHE A 157 5.90 -10.11 -6.99
CA PHE A 157 5.12 -9.23 -7.85
C PHE A 157 4.36 -10.08 -8.88
N THR A 158 3.09 -9.76 -9.09
CA THR A 158 2.25 -10.36 -10.14
C THR A 158 1.63 -9.23 -10.92
N GLU A 159 1.93 -9.16 -12.22
CA GLU A 159 1.39 -8.13 -13.11
C GLU A 159 -0.12 -8.24 -13.21
N LEU A 160 -0.81 -7.10 -13.14
CA LEU A 160 -2.24 -6.96 -13.41
C LEU A 160 -2.49 -6.52 -14.85
N PHE A 161 -1.79 -5.46 -15.27
CA PHE A 161 -1.89 -4.90 -16.61
C PHE A 161 -0.68 -4.03 -16.96
N VAL A 162 -0.56 -3.72 -18.25
CA VAL A 162 0.45 -2.80 -18.77
C VAL A 162 -0.23 -1.53 -19.26
N ALA A 163 0.18 -0.39 -18.73
CA ALA A 163 -0.33 0.92 -19.12
C ALA A 163 0.69 1.68 -19.97
N GLN A 164 0.18 2.40 -20.98
CA GLN A 164 0.95 3.42 -21.70
C GLN A 164 0.99 4.70 -20.86
N PRO A 165 2.06 5.49 -20.94
CA PRO A 165 2.13 6.76 -20.23
C PRO A 165 1.03 7.74 -20.67
N HIS A 166 0.38 8.35 -19.70
CA HIS A 166 -0.58 9.44 -19.86
C HIS A 166 -0.19 10.59 -18.95
N ILE A 167 -0.82 11.73 -19.15
CA ILE A 167 -0.83 12.82 -18.19
C ILE A 167 -2.23 13.00 -17.61
N PHE A 168 -2.32 13.34 -16.34
CA PHE A 168 -3.52 13.92 -15.77
C PHE A 168 -3.39 15.44 -15.75
N VAL A 169 -4.43 16.09 -16.20
CA VAL A 169 -4.59 17.56 -16.20
C VAL A 169 -6.02 17.93 -15.80
N SER A 170 -6.27 19.16 -15.42
CA SER A 170 -7.63 19.66 -15.25
C SER A 170 -8.40 19.60 -16.58
N LYS A 171 -9.70 19.32 -16.57
CA LYS A 171 -10.55 19.42 -17.78
C LYS A 171 -10.54 20.81 -18.41
N SER A 172 -10.24 21.86 -17.63
CA SER A 172 -10.07 23.23 -18.15
C SER A 172 -8.66 23.53 -18.69
N HIS A 173 -7.73 22.57 -18.60
CA HIS A 173 -6.35 22.75 -19.05
C HIS A 173 -6.28 22.87 -20.57
N PRO A 174 -5.39 23.72 -21.13
CA PRO A 174 -5.26 23.90 -22.58
C PRO A 174 -4.96 22.60 -23.38
N LEU A 175 -4.38 21.58 -22.71
CA LEU A 175 -4.05 20.29 -23.32
C LEU A 175 -5.13 19.22 -23.08
N ALA A 176 -6.19 19.47 -22.31
CA ALA A 176 -7.17 18.48 -21.88
C ALA A 176 -7.91 17.76 -23.03
N ASN A 177 -8.11 18.47 -24.16
CA ASN A 177 -8.82 17.96 -25.33
C ASN A 177 -7.88 17.52 -26.47
N ARG A 178 -6.59 17.35 -26.18
CA ARG A 178 -5.62 16.88 -27.18
C ARG A 178 -5.72 15.36 -27.32
N GLU A 179 -5.55 14.84 -28.53
CA GLU A 179 -5.44 13.40 -28.77
C GLU A 179 -4.19 12.80 -28.11
N SER A 180 -3.13 13.60 -28.03
CA SER A 180 -1.87 13.25 -27.35
C SER A 180 -1.02 14.49 -27.14
N VAL A 181 0.01 14.37 -26.28
CA VAL A 181 0.97 15.45 -25.96
C VAL A 181 2.39 14.91 -25.95
N THR A 182 3.37 15.78 -26.18
CA THR A 182 4.80 15.47 -26.04
C THR A 182 5.38 16.03 -24.74
N MET A 183 6.58 15.59 -24.38
CA MET A 183 7.26 16.10 -23.18
C MET A 183 7.59 17.59 -23.29
N GLU A 184 7.96 18.05 -24.49
CA GLU A 184 8.33 19.46 -24.76
C GLU A 184 7.13 20.39 -24.60
N GLU A 185 5.92 19.95 -24.93
CA GLU A 185 4.70 20.73 -24.71
C GLU A 185 4.40 20.93 -23.23
N LEU A 186 4.90 20.04 -22.36
CA LEU A 186 4.67 20.07 -20.91
C LEU A 186 5.60 21.02 -20.16
N ASP A 187 6.74 21.46 -20.72
CA ASP A 187 7.74 22.32 -20.05
C ASP A 187 7.18 23.65 -19.56
N LYS A 188 6.10 24.12 -20.16
CA LYS A 188 5.42 25.38 -19.78
C LYS A 188 4.69 25.25 -18.44
N TYR A 189 4.28 24.05 -18.06
CA TYR A 189 3.37 23.77 -16.97
C TYR A 189 4.08 23.20 -15.75
N PRO A 190 3.59 23.42 -14.52
CA PRO A 190 4.13 22.78 -13.35
C PRO A 190 3.93 21.26 -13.38
N TYR A 191 5.00 20.52 -13.16
CA TYR A 191 4.96 19.08 -12.95
C TYR A 191 4.69 18.77 -11.47
N LEU A 192 3.71 17.94 -11.21
CA LEU A 192 3.38 17.47 -9.89
C LEU A 192 3.71 15.98 -9.75
N SER A 193 4.32 15.62 -8.64
CA SER A 193 4.71 14.24 -8.34
C SER A 193 4.54 13.93 -6.86
N PHE A 194 4.50 12.63 -6.54
CA PHE A 194 4.47 12.19 -5.15
C PHE A 194 5.87 12.11 -4.56
N GLU A 195 6.06 12.66 -3.36
CA GLU A 195 7.32 12.53 -2.65
C GLU A 195 7.48 11.12 -2.06
N GLN A 196 8.72 10.63 -2.03
CA GLN A 196 9.04 9.29 -1.53
C GLN A 196 9.75 9.33 -0.15
N GLY A 197 9.59 10.43 0.60
CA GLY A 197 10.11 10.61 1.96
C GLY A 197 11.63 10.39 2.05
N GLU A 198 12.06 9.62 3.04
CA GLU A 198 13.48 9.28 3.24
C GLU A 198 14.04 8.37 2.14
N HIS A 199 13.17 7.59 1.49
CA HIS A 199 13.53 6.71 0.37
C HIS A 199 13.30 7.40 -0.98
N ASN A 200 13.89 8.59 -1.16
CA ASN A 200 13.67 9.46 -2.33
C ASN A 200 14.47 9.08 -3.58
N SER A 201 14.95 7.86 -3.68
CA SER A 201 15.56 7.34 -4.89
C SER A 201 14.54 7.26 -6.03
N PHE A 202 14.94 7.62 -7.24
CA PHE A 202 14.09 7.51 -8.44
C PHE A 202 13.52 6.10 -8.70
N TYR A 203 14.13 5.05 -8.13
CA TYR A 203 13.59 3.69 -8.21
C TYR A 203 12.25 3.51 -7.48
N TYR A 204 11.94 4.37 -6.49
CA TYR A 204 10.69 4.34 -5.73
C TYR A 204 9.64 5.32 -6.25
N SER A 205 9.98 6.18 -7.24
CA SER A 205 9.02 7.14 -7.80
C SER A 205 7.78 6.44 -8.35
N GLU A 206 6.63 7.07 -8.17
CA GLU A 206 5.35 6.55 -8.64
C GLU A 206 5.06 6.94 -10.09
N GLU A 207 5.77 7.95 -10.59
CA GLU A 207 5.62 8.43 -11.95
C GLU A 207 6.74 7.88 -12.84
N ILE A 208 6.35 7.37 -14.00
CA ILE A 208 7.30 7.03 -15.05
C ILE A 208 8.01 8.30 -15.56
N PHE A 209 9.25 8.19 -15.96
CA PHE A 209 10.10 9.32 -16.39
C PHE A 209 10.44 10.32 -15.27
N SER A 210 10.40 9.92 -14.01
CA SER A 210 10.76 10.77 -12.86
C SER A 210 12.20 11.29 -12.89
N ILE A 211 13.10 10.61 -13.61
CA ILE A 211 14.50 11.03 -13.81
C ILE A 211 14.66 12.21 -14.78
N VAL A 212 13.63 12.53 -15.57
CA VAL A 212 13.69 13.65 -16.51
C VAL A 212 13.60 14.95 -15.73
N GLU A 213 14.60 15.80 -15.88
CA GLU A 213 14.61 17.12 -15.27
C GLU A 213 13.50 18.00 -15.87
N ARG A 214 12.79 18.72 -15.03
CA ARG A 214 11.70 19.61 -15.41
C ARG A 214 11.90 21.01 -14.81
N PRO A 215 11.57 22.07 -15.55
CA PRO A 215 11.79 23.44 -15.07
C PRO A 215 10.97 23.79 -13.81
N LYS A 216 9.80 23.20 -13.64
CA LYS A 216 8.87 23.51 -12.54
C LYS A 216 8.40 22.20 -11.90
N ASN A 217 8.82 21.95 -10.66
CA ASN A 217 8.50 20.75 -9.90
C ASN A 217 7.77 21.11 -8.61
N ILE A 218 6.68 20.39 -8.32
CA ILE A 218 6.00 20.42 -7.03
C ILE A 218 5.83 19.00 -6.55
N ARG A 219 6.23 18.71 -5.30
CA ARG A 219 6.05 17.40 -4.68
C ARG A 219 4.97 17.48 -3.61
N VAL A 220 4.13 16.46 -3.57
CA VAL A 220 3.01 16.33 -2.62
C VAL A 220 3.01 14.95 -1.99
N ARG A 221 2.23 14.79 -0.92
CA ARG A 221 2.09 13.51 -0.21
C ARG A 221 0.79 12.78 -0.49
N ASP A 222 -0.20 13.48 -0.98
CA ASP A 222 -1.54 12.92 -1.12
C ASP A 222 -2.20 13.35 -2.43
N ARG A 223 -3.12 12.52 -2.89
CA ARG A 223 -3.82 12.70 -4.16
C ARG A 223 -4.75 13.92 -4.16
N ALA A 224 -5.36 14.27 -3.03
CA ALA A 224 -6.25 15.42 -2.96
C ALA A 224 -5.47 16.71 -3.17
N SER A 225 -4.32 16.88 -2.53
CA SER A 225 -3.39 17.99 -2.76
C SER A 225 -2.91 18.03 -4.20
N LEU A 226 -2.54 16.88 -4.78
CA LEU A 226 -2.11 16.80 -6.18
C LEU A 226 -3.19 17.32 -7.11
N PHE A 227 -4.42 16.83 -7.00
CA PHE A 227 -5.52 17.24 -7.89
C PHE A 227 -5.91 18.70 -7.71
N ASN A 228 -5.92 19.21 -6.48
CA ASN A 228 -6.17 20.65 -6.24
C ASN A 228 -5.11 21.54 -6.90
N LEU A 229 -3.85 21.14 -6.83
CA LEU A 229 -2.76 21.87 -7.49
C LEU A 229 -2.79 21.74 -9.01
N LEU A 230 -3.14 20.55 -9.55
CA LEU A 230 -3.39 20.37 -10.98
C LEU A 230 -4.40 21.38 -11.50
N ILE A 231 -5.52 21.53 -10.79
CA ILE A 231 -6.59 22.46 -11.17
C ILE A 231 -6.15 23.92 -10.97
N GLY A 232 -5.60 24.22 -9.78
CA GLY A 232 -5.29 25.61 -9.39
C GLY A 232 -4.13 26.25 -10.14
N LEU A 233 -3.17 25.42 -10.62
CA LEU A 233 -1.94 25.90 -11.28
C LEU A 233 -1.84 25.54 -12.76
N ASN A 234 -2.87 24.92 -13.34
CA ASN A 234 -2.77 24.29 -14.66
C ASN A 234 -1.54 23.39 -14.75
N GLY A 235 -1.33 22.55 -13.73
CA GLY A 235 -0.24 21.61 -13.68
C GLY A 235 -0.58 20.28 -14.36
N TYR A 236 0.40 19.36 -14.35
CA TYR A 236 0.21 17.99 -14.84
C TYR A 236 0.98 17.00 -13.96
N THR A 237 0.55 15.75 -13.99
CA THR A 237 1.33 14.59 -13.50
C THR A 237 1.36 13.51 -14.55
N VAL A 238 2.39 12.67 -14.53
CA VAL A 238 2.51 11.51 -15.45
C VAL A 238 2.00 10.25 -14.74
N CYS A 239 1.14 9.49 -15.40
CA CYS A 239 0.39 8.40 -14.79
C CYS A 239 0.08 7.26 -15.78
N SER A 240 -0.66 6.25 -15.29
CA SER A 240 -1.14 5.12 -16.10
C SER A 240 -2.30 5.45 -17.06
N GLY A 241 -2.90 6.61 -16.91
CA GLY A 241 -4.09 6.99 -17.67
C GLY A 241 -5.41 6.42 -17.15
N VAL A 242 -5.37 5.46 -16.24
CA VAL A 242 -6.58 4.84 -15.68
C VAL A 242 -7.18 5.74 -14.61
N ILE A 243 -8.34 6.31 -14.90
CA ILE A 243 -9.09 7.20 -13.99
C ILE A 243 -10.58 6.93 -14.13
N ASP A 244 -11.28 7.00 -13.03
CA ASP A 244 -12.74 6.93 -12.99
C ASP A 244 -13.31 8.34 -13.11
N GLU A 245 -14.16 8.56 -14.13
CA GLU A 245 -14.74 9.86 -14.41
C GLU A 245 -15.83 10.28 -13.41
N GLU A 246 -16.53 9.33 -12.79
CA GLU A 246 -17.56 9.65 -11.80
C GLU A 246 -16.94 10.27 -10.54
N LEU A 247 -15.83 9.71 -10.07
CA LEU A 247 -15.17 10.17 -8.85
C LEU A 247 -14.17 11.31 -9.11
N ASN A 248 -13.70 11.46 -10.34
CA ASN A 248 -12.66 12.45 -10.70
C ASN A 248 -13.09 13.34 -11.87
N GLY A 249 -14.35 13.76 -11.89
CA GLY A 249 -14.99 14.46 -13.00
C GLY A 249 -14.31 15.75 -13.49
N ASN A 250 -13.38 16.34 -12.74
CA ASN A 250 -12.63 17.54 -13.10
C ASN A 250 -11.24 17.23 -13.72
N ILE A 251 -10.84 15.98 -13.81
CA ILE A 251 -9.53 15.54 -14.33
C ILE A 251 -9.73 14.91 -15.71
N ALA A 252 -8.84 15.23 -16.63
CA ALA A 252 -8.73 14.61 -17.96
C ALA A 252 -7.44 13.79 -18.03
N SER A 253 -7.53 12.64 -18.70
CA SER A 253 -6.39 11.79 -19.03
C SER A 253 -6.04 12.00 -20.50
N VAL A 254 -4.78 12.34 -20.80
CA VAL A 254 -4.30 12.59 -22.16
C VAL A 254 -3.08 11.74 -22.44
N PRO A 255 -3.03 10.96 -23.54
CA PRO A 255 -1.89 10.14 -23.92
C PRO A 255 -0.60 10.96 -24.04
N LEU A 256 0.50 10.44 -23.48
CA LEU A 256 1.83 11.03 -23.61
C LEU A 256 2.65 10.28 -24.66
N ILE A 257 3.08 10.98 -25.70
CA ILE A 257 3.94 10.42 -26.75
C ILE A 257 5.36 10.30 -26.22
N LYS A 258 5.62 9.16 -25.57
CA LYS A 258 6.96 8.78 -25.13
C LYS A 258 7.04 7.28 -24.93
N GLU A 259 8.09 6.66 -25.45
CA GLU A 259 8.33 5.23 -25.26
C GLU A 259 8.53 4.89 -23.78
N GLY A 260 7.80 3.91 -23.31
CA GLY A 260 7.87 3.38 -21.94
C GLY A 260 6.55 2.74 -21.54
N ASN A 261 6.63 1.69 -20.74
CA ASN A 261 5.47 0.97 -20.22
C ASN A 261 5.48 0.98 -18.71
N MET A 262 4.31 1.08 -18.13
CA MET A 262 4.07 0.90 -16.69
C MET A 262 3.46 -0.49 -16.48
N HIS A 263 4.23 -1.43 -15.94
CA HIS A 263 3.75 -2.74 -15.52
C HIS A 263 3.15 -2.61 -14.14
N ILE A 264 1.85 -2.44 -14.03
CA ILE A 264 1.15 -2.29 -12.77
C ILE A 264 0.77 -3.67 -12.26
N GLY A 265 1.03 -3.93 -10.99
CA GLY A 265 0.79 -5.23 -10.43
C GLY A 265 0.63 -5.24 -8.91
N ILE A 266 0.30 -6.41 -8.42
CA ILE A 266 0.14 -6.68 -7.00
C ILE A 266 1.42 -7.26 -6.41
N VAL A 267 1.73 -6.82 -5.19
CA VAL A 267 2.77 -7.38 -4.33
C VAL A 267 2.09 -8.18 -3.23
N THR A 268 2.52 -9.41 -3.05
CA THR A 268 2.00 -10.32 -2.02
C THR A 268 3.14 -11.09 -1.37
N HIS A 269 2.93 -11.58 -0.16
CA HIS A 269 3.89 -12.46 0.48
C HIS A 269 3.91 -13.84 -0.21
N GLN A 270 5.10 -14.39 -0.48
CA GLN A 270 5.26 -15.67 -1.23
C GLN A 270 4.58 -16.86 -0.56
N LYS A 271 4.51 -16.84 0.77
CA LYS A 271 4.00 -17.95 1.59
C LYS A 271 2.58 -17.74 2.09
N SER A 272 1.95 -16.59 1.82
CA SER A 272 0.57 -16.33 2.23
C SER A 272 -0.42 -17.02 1.32
N SER A 273 -1.42 -17.65 1.91
CA SER A 273 -2.66 -17.98 1.22
C SER A 273 -3.53 -16.73 1.16
N PHE A 274 -4.18 -16.50 0.04
CA PHE A 274 -5.10 -15.37 -0.11
C PHE A 274 -6.35 -15.57 0.73
N SER A 275 -6.73 -14.54 1.48
CA SER A 275 -8.05 -14.49 2.11
C SER A 275 -9.14 -14.40 1.02
N HIS A 276 -10.38 -14.70 1.38
CA HIS A 276 -11.53 -14.52 0.49
C HIS A 276 -11.65 -13.05 0.03
N LEU A 277 -11.37 -12.08 0.91
CA LEU A 277 -11.40 -10.65 0.60
C LEU A 277 -10.28 -10.26 -0.36
N THR A 278 -9.08 -10.85 -0.20
CA THR A 278 -7.97 -10.68 -1.15
C THR A 278 -8.35 -11.12 -2.56
N ILE A 279 -8.98 -12.29 -2.69
CA ILE A 279 -9.41 -12.81 -4.00
C ILE A 279 -10.48 -11.89 -4.60
N ALA A 280 -11.49 -11.51 -3.81
CA ALA A 280 -12.55 -10.62 -4.25
C ALA A 280 -12.01 -9.25 -4.70
N TYR A 281 -11.05 -8.69 -3.96
CA TYR A 281 -10.42 -7.43 -4.31
C TYR A 281 -9.61 -7.51 -5.62
N ILE A 282 -8.87 -8.60 -5.84
CA ILE A 282 -8.15 -8.83 -7.09
C ILE A 282 -9.11 -8.92 -8.27
N GLU A 283 -10.26 -9.58 -8.10
CA GLU A 283 -11.29 -9.63 -9.16
C GLU A 283 -11.92 -8.25 -9.43
N ALA A 284 -12.19 -7.47 -8.38
CA ALA A 284 -12.65 -6.09 -8.53
C ALA A 284 -11.63 -5.21 -9.27
N LEU A 285 -10.32 -5.33 -8.96
CA LEU A 285 -9.25 -4.61 -9.67
C LEU A 285 -9.26 -4.88 -11.18
N LYS A 286 -9.51 -6.13 -11.60
CA LYS A 286 -9.51 -6.51 -13.01
C LYS A 286 -10.59 -5.79 -13.82
N GLN A 287 -11.67 -5.35 -13.20
CA GLN A 287 -12.75 -4.62 -13.89
C GLN A 287 -12.32 -3.23 -14.32
N TYR A 288 -11.36 -2.61 -13.60
CA TYR A 288 -10.84 -1.28 -13.90
C TYR A 288 -9.59 -1.28 -14.76
N THR A 289 -9.12 -2.45 -15.19
CA THR A 289 -7.83 -2.61 -15.88
C THR A 289 -7.94 -3.26 -17.26
N GLN A 290 -9.19 -3.38 -17.76
CA GLN A 290 -9.49 -3.91 -19.10
C GLN A 290 -9.50 -2.81 -20.16
#